data_098fc79b9ee93f42bbff70766467ae1b
#
_entry.id   098fc79b9ee93f42bbff70766467ae1b
#
_cell.length_a   1.000
_cell.length_b   1.000
_cell.length_c   1.000
_cell.angle_alpha   90.00
_cell.angle_beta   90.00
_cell.angle_gamma   90.00
#
_symmetry.space_group_name_H-M   'P 1'
#
loop_
_entity.id
_entity.type
_entity.pdbx_description
1 polymer ?
#
loop_
_entity_poly.entity_id
_entity_poly.type
_entity_poly.pdbx_seq_one_letter_code
_entity_poly.pdbx_strand_id
1 'polypeptide(L)'
;MEGISFTAHVSNKKSAITSKSKLAVVAKHNLRKYKSSDYSKDNIVTVYGTSNLIDDVKTVYHKEFDEALEEYNKKQTRLDRRIEDYFEHVAGKEQDMAVEIIIQIGDREFWKQFDDMKSYMKLSYQIILDELRKRLPQFVVANAVVHLDEDSPHMHIVGVPVADGYKKGLSKQVSKRKVFTKDVLSRVLQDELREVANKEVDDWFGEQIKEKSKGRNHDLSVAEYKVAQETKYLTQLQKQVEESDRAVKANKAVEKEYTDKKEKLETDISYLESMRRITKSLSEMDSRESKQISMELDEKRAKLQSVNEEVASAIEKAEDAAKLLDRIKNFVSSFRLFAPTIEEYANQVEADKKIEAGNSFRGILNELGKLLEAFKE
;
A
#
# COMPACT_ATOMS: atom_id res chain seq x y z
N MET A 1 -10.84 -2.03 -13.03
CA MET A 1 -10.12 -2.18 -11.72
C MET A 1 -8.64 -1.87 -11.91
N GLU A 2 -7.98 -1.25 -10.96
CA GLU A 2 -6.53 -1.15 -11.00
C GLU A 2 -5.97 -2.54 -10.71
N GLY A 3 -5.27 -3.19 -11.65
CA GLY A 3 -4.73 -4.54 -11.51
C GLY A 3 -3.85 -4.76 -10.26
N ILE A 4 -3.37 -5.98 -10.06
CA ILE A 4 -2.59 -6.39 -8.88
C ILE A 4 -1.14 -5.92 -8.98
N SER A 5 -0.53 -5.51 -7.88
CA SER A 5 0.88 -5.09 -7.86
C SER A 5 1.82 -6.30 -7.96
N PHE A 6 2.95 -6.14 -8.64
CA PHE A 6 4.05 -7.10 -8.68
C PHE A 6 5.38 -6.36 -8.50
N THR A 7 6.20 -6.87 -7.61
CA THR A 7 7.55 -6.36 -7.41
C THR A 7 8.57 -7.48 -7.36
N ALA A 8 9.74 -7.25 -7.95
CA ALA A 8 10.91 -8.12 -7.85
C ALA A 8 12.13 -7.24 -7.55
N HIS A 9 12.59 -7.29 -6.32
CA HIS A 9 13.71 -6.49 -5.81
C HIS A 9 14.96 -7.33 -5.65
N VAL A 10 16.10 -6.81 -6.09
CA VAL A 10 17.42 -7.37 -5.81
C VAL A 10 18.09 -6.49 -4.75
N SER A 11 18.68 -7.11 -3.72
CA SER A 11 19.42 -6.42 -2.67
C SER A 11 20.32 -5.31 -3.26
N ASN A 12 20.18 -4.09 -2.77
CA ASN A 12 20.94 -2.92 -3.23
C ASN A 12 22.20 -2.71 -2.38
N LYS A 13 22.92 -1.60 -2.55
CA LYS A 13 24.14 -1.30 -1.80
C LYS A 13 23.93 -1.26 -0.28
N LYS A 14 22.75 -0.83 0.20
CA LYS A 14 22.42 -0.76 1.64
C LYS A 14 22.11 -2.14 2.22
N SER A 15 21.40 -3.00 1.46
CA SER A 15 21.01 -4.37 1.84
C SER A 15 21.96 -5.45 1.32
N ALA A 16 23.13 -5.08 0.77
CA ALA A 16 24.10 -6.01 0.22
C ALA A 16 24.67 -6.97 1.29
N ILE A 17 24.67 -8.27 0.99
CA ILE A 17 25.20 -9.32 1.87
C ILE A 17 26.71 -9.44 1.62
N THR A 18 27.51 -8.63 2.30
CA THR A 18 28.96 -8.53 2.11
C THR A 18 29.78 -9.14 3.26
N SER A 19 29.12 -9.75 4.24
CA SER A 19 29.79 -10.36 5.39
C SER A 19 28.94 -11.48 6.00
N LYS A 20 29.57 -12.36 6.78
CA LYS A 20 28.87 -13.41 7.55
C LYS A 20 27.84 -12.83 8.53
N SER A 21 28.13 -11.70 9.15
CA SER A 21 27.19 -11.03 10.05
C SER A 21 25.94 -10.54 9.32
N LYS A 22 26.08 -9.96 8.13
CA LYS A 22 24.94 -9.55 7.30
C LYS A 22 24.14 -10.77 6.81
N LEU A 23 24.81 -11.85 6.40
CA LEU A 23 24.15 -13.11 6.04
C LEU A 23 23.37 -13.68 7.24
N ALA A 24 23.93 -13.60 8.46
CA ALA A 24 23.23 -14.04 9.67
C ALA A 24 21.99 -13.18 9.99
N VAL A 25 22.03 -11.89 9.73
CA VAL A 25 20.85 -11.01 9.89
C VAL A 25 19.77 -11.39 8.92
N VAL A 26 20.09 -11.62 7.63
CA VAL A 26 19.14 -12.08 6.62
C VAL A 26 18.57 -13.45 7.00
N ALA A 27 19.42 -14.41 7.40
CA ALA A 27 18.98 -15.73 7.85
C ALA A 27 18.03 -15.65 9.05
N LYS A 28 18.32 -14.74 10.00
CA LYS A 28 17.49 -14.54 11.17
C LYS A 28 16.10 -13.98 10.79
N HIS A 29 16.04 -13.05 9.84
CA HIS A 29 14.80 -12.48 9.33
C HIS A 29 14.00 -13.51 8.54
N ASN A 30 14.59 -14.08 7.49
CA ASN A 30 13.88 -14.94 6.56
C ASN A 30 13.34 -16.21 7.23
N LEU A 31 14.08 -16.77 8.18
CA LEU A 31 13.71 -18.00 8.92
C LEU A 31 13.02 -17.72 10.26
N ARG A 32 12.62 -16.45 10.53
CA ARG A 32 11.98 -16.05 11.80
C ARG A 32 12.69 -16.59 13.05
N LYS A 33 14.02 -16.52 13.06
CA LYS A 33 14.85 -16.97 14.19
C LYS A 33 14.95 -15.93 15.32
N TYR A 34 13.84 -15.27 15.63
CA TYR A 34 13.69 -14.32 16.73
C TYR A 34 12.27 -14.38 17.29
N LYS A 35 12.12 -13.95 18.54
CA LYS A 35 10.80 -13.81 19.13
C LYS A 35 10.22 -12.45 18.75
N SER A 36 9.01 -12.46 18.24
CA SER A 36 8.24 -11.26 17.91
C SER A 36 6.77 -11.53 18.23
N SER A 37 6.02 -10.50 18.61
CA SER A 37 4.57 -10.53 18.70
C SER A 37 3.92 -10.51 17.33
N ASP A 38 4.61 -9.98 16.33
CA ASP A 38 4.06 -9.65 15.01
C ASP A 38 4.32 -10.73 13.97
N TYR A 39 5.27 -11.66 14.23
CA TYR A 39 5.71 -12.67 13.26
C TYR A 39 5.73 -14.06 13.87
N SER A 40 5.27 -15.06 13.12
CA SER A 40 5.21 -16.46 13.55
C SER A 40 5.96 -17.38 12.60
N LYS A 41 6.77 -18.28 13.18
CA LYS A 41 7.44 -19.34 12.41
C LYS A 41 6.49 -20.29 11.71
N ASP A 42 5.28 -20.44 12.22
CA ASP A 42 4.28 -21.35 11.67
C ASP A 42 3.66 -20.82 10.37
N ASN A 43 3.87 -19.52 10.09
CA ASN A 43 3.33 -18.83 8.93
C ASN A 43 4.40 -18.51 7.87
N ILE A 44 5.55 -19.19 7.91
CA ILE A 44 6.54 -19.17 6.83
C ILE A 44 6.66 -20.54 6.18
N VAL A 45 6.91 -20.57 4.88
CA VAL A 45 7.08 -21.80 4.12
C VAL A 45 8.44 -21.81 3.42
N THR A 46 9.32 -22.72 3.82
CA THR A 46 10.58 -22.96 3.08
C THR A 46 10.25 -23.74 1.81
N VAL A 47 10.40 -23.10 0.65
CA VAL A 47 10.14 -23.69 -0.67
C VAL A 47 11.42 -24.25 -1.32
N TYR A 48 12.59 -23.82 -0.85
CA TYR A 48 13.88 -24.35 -1.28
C TYR A 48 14.94 -24.20 -0.17
N GLY A 49 15.88 -25.14 -0.06
CA GLY A 49 16.91 -25.16 0.97
C GLY A 49 16.42 -25.75 2.30
N THR A 50 17.09 -25.39 3.38
CA THR A 50 16.84 -25.94 4.72
C THR A 50 16.48 -24.86 5.73
N SER A 51 16.29 -25.26 6.99
CA SER A 51 16.14 -24.31 8.11
C SER A 51 17.46 -23.61 8.51
N ASN A 52 18.55 -23.82 7.77
CA ASN A 52 19.85 -23.18 8.00
C ASN A 52 20.39 -22.52 6.73
N LEU A 53 19.92 -21.34 6.43
CA LEU A 53 20.31 -20.54 5.26
C LEU A 53 21.83 -20.34 5.13
N ILE A 54 22.56 -20.24 6.25
CA ILE A 54 24.02 -20.05 6.22
C ILE A 54 24.71 -21.29 5.66
N ASP A 55 24.30 -22.48 6.12
CA ASP A 55 24.85 -23.76 5.63
C ASP A 55 24.42 -24.02 4.19
N ASP A 56 23.20 -23.63 3.81
CA ASP A 56 22.74 -23.71 2.42
C ASP A 56 23.64 -22.87 1.50
N VAL A 57 23.98 -21.64 1.88
CA VAL A 57 24.91 -20.78 1.11
C VAL A 57 26.30 -21.39 1.06
N LYS A 58 26.85 -21.93 2.18
CA LYS A 58 28.14 -22.61 2.19
C LYS A 58 28.15 -23.83 1.26
N THR A 59 27.07 -24.61 1.27
CA THR A 59 26.93 -25.76 0.37
C THR A 59 27.02 -25.34 -1.09
N VAL A 60 26.38 -24.23 -1.47
CA VAL A 60 26.51 -23.68 -2.83
C VAL A 60 27.96 -23.29 -3.12
N TYR A 61 28.66 -22.65 -2.17
CA TYR A 61 30.05 -22.26 -2.35
C TYR A 61 30.96 -23.49 -2.61
N HIS A 62 30.85 -24.54 -1.81
CA HIS A 62 31.63 -25.77 -2.00
C HIS A 62 31.30 -26.41 -3.35
N LYS A 63 30.02 -26.53 -3.68
CA LYS A 63 29.60 -27.14 -4.96
C LYS A 63 30.12 -26.39 -6.18
N GLU A 64 30.09 -25.07 -6.14
CA GLU A 64 30.36 -24.24 -7.32
C GLU A 64 31.84 -23.82 -7.45
N PHE A 65 32.60 -23.76 -6.35
CA PHE A 65 33.92 -23.14 -6.40
C PHE A 65 35.07 -24.02 -5.98
N ASP A 66 34.86 -25.20 -5.32
CA ASP A 66 35.96 -26.02 -4.81
C ASP A 66 36.89 -26.51 -5.93
N GLU A 67 36.36 -26.89 -7.08
CA GLU A 67 37.16 -27.29 -8.24
C GLU A 67 38.04 -26.13 -8.74
N ALA A 68 37.47 -24.96 -8.92
CA ALA A 68 38.20 -23.78 -9.35
C ALA A 68 39.22 -23.30 -8.29
N LEU A 69 38.91 -23.54 -7.02
CA LEU A 69 39.81 -23.26 -5.89
C LEU A 69 41.01 -24.18 -5.88
N GLU A 70 40.80 -25.49 -6.07
CA GLU A 70 41.88 -26.45 -6.20
C GLU A 70 42.81 -26.13 -7.38
N GLU A 71 42.24 -25.85 -8.55
CA GLU A 71 43.01 -25.41 -9.73
C GLU A 71 43.82 -24.14 -9.47
N TYR A 72 43.24 -23.16 -8.78
CA TYR A 72 43.94 -21.95 -8.39
C TYR A 72 45.10 -22.26 -7.47
N ASN A 73 44.85 -23.02 -6.38
CA ASN A 73 45.86 -23.38 -5.38
C ASN A 73 47.03 -24.21 -5.93
N LYS A 74 46.77 -25.12 -6.89
CA LYS A 74 47.82 -25.88 -7.59
C LYS A 74 48.82 -25.00 -8.33
N LYS A 75 48.40 -23.84 -8.80
CA LYS A 75 49.23 -22.85 -9.51
C LYS A 75 50.01 -21.92 -8.56
N GLN A 76 49.71 -21.93 -7.22
CA GLN A 76 50.41 -21.09 -6.25
C GLN A 76 51.64 -21.74 -5.71
N THR A 77 52.79 -21.15 -6.01
CA THR A 77 54.11 -21.60 -5.44
C THR A 77 54.28 -21.12 -3.99
N ARG A 78 53.68 -20.00 -3.62
CA ARG A 78 53.74 -19.44 -2.27
C ARG A 78 52.52 -19.87 -1.47
N LEU A 79 52.72 -20.38 -0.26
CA LEU A 79 51.64 -20.89 0.62
C LEU A 79 50.70 -19.75 1.08
N ASP A 80 51.25 -18.57 1.32
CA ASP A 80 50.48 -17.38 1.74
C ASP A 80 49.50 -16.86 0.67
N ARG A 81 49.58 -17.32 -0.58
CA ARG A 81 48.67 -17.04 -1.67
C ARG A 81 47.56 -18.06 -1.86
N ARG A 82 47.68 -19.19 -1.18
CA ARG A 82 46.62 -20.22 -1.24
C ARG A 82 45.44 -19.78 -0.42
N ILE A 83 44.27 -20.17 -0.89
CA ILE A 83 42.98 -19.89 -0.26
C ILE A 83 42.50 -21.22 0.31
N GLU A 84 42.31 -21.33 1.61
CA GLU A 84 41.84 -22.54 2.29
C GLU A 84 40.36 -22.79 2.04
N ASP A 85 39.53 -21.73 2.17
CA ASP A 85 38.09 -21.74 2.01
C ASP A 85 37.64 -20.50 1.24
N TYR A 86 36.94 -20.70 0.12
CA TYR A 86 36.53 -19.59 -0.72
C TYR A 86 35.38 -18.79 -0.12
N PHE A 87 34.48 -19.42 0.66
CA PHE A 87 33.43 -18.69 1.38
C PHE A 87 34.02 -17.72 2.40
N GLU A 88 34.98 -18.20 3.23
CA GLU A 88 35.69 -17.38 4.20
C GLU A 88 36.50 -16.27 3.51
N HIS A 89 37.13 -16.58 2.40
CA HIS A 89 37.92 -15.63 1.61
C HIS A 89 37.04 -14.50 1.06
N VAL A 90 35.83 -14.79 0.57
CA VAL A 90 34.90 -13.79 0.05
C VAL A 90 34.28 -12.98 1.19
N ALA A 91 33.96 -13.63 2.31
CA ALA A 91 33.39 -12.97 3.49
C ALA A 91 34.35 -11.93 4.13
N GLY A 92 35.67 -12.06 3.89
CA GLY A 92 36.68 -11.08 4.30
C GLY A 92 36.83 -9.89 3.34
N LYS A 93 36.05 -9.82 2.27
CA LYS A 93 36.10 -8.75 1.25
C LYS A 93 34.82 -7.93 1.26
N GLU A 94 34.89 -6.68 0.82
CA GLU A 94 33.72 -5.79 0.66
C GLU A 94 32.94 -6.06 -0.65
N GLN A 95 32.69 -7.32 -0.96
CA GLN A 95 31.88 -7.69 -2.14
C GLN A 95 30.67 -8.52 -1.73
N ASP A 96 29.63 -8.52 -2.57
CA ASP A 96 28.45 -9.36 -2.34
C ASP A 96 28.86 -10.83 -2.32
N MET A 97 28.73 -11.52 -1.18
CA MET A 97 28.96 -12.95 -1.03
C MET A 97 27.69 -13.78 -1.37
N ALA A 98 26.56 -13.20 -1.21
CA ALA A 98 25.26 -13.71 -1.62
C ALA A 98 24.37 -12.53 -2.03
N VAL A 99 23.29 -12.81 -2.75
CA VAL A 99 22.30 -11.82 -3.18
C VAL A 99 20.94 -12.30 -2.74
N GLU A 100 20.15 -11.38 -2.24
CA GLU A 100 18.75 -11.62 -1.95
C GLU A 100 17.88 -11.01 -3.04
N ILE A 101 16.87 -11.77 -3.49
CA ILE A 101 15.77 -11.32 -4.33
C ILE A 101 14.49 -11.44 -3.50
N ILE A 102 13.67 -10.38 -3.47
CA ILE A 102 12.35 -10.40 -2.86
C ILE A 102 11.32 -10.26 -3.95
N ILE A 103 10.38 -11.21 -4.02
CA ILE A 103 9.26 -11.18 -4.97
C ILE A 103 7.96 -11.08 -4.18
N GLN A 104 7.16 -10.07 -4.50
CA GLN A 104 5.86 -9.84 -3.90
C GLN A 104 4.78 -9.69 -4.96
N ILE A 105 3.63 -10.32 -4.75
CA ILE A 105 2.41 -10.23 -5.55
C ILE A 105 1.29 -9.69 -4.66
N GLY A 106 0.62 -8.65 -5.13
CA GLY A 106 -0.41 -7.96 -4.36
C GLY A 106 0.16 -7.01 -3.30
N ASP A 107 -0.66 -6.08 -2.91
CA ASP A 107 -0.42 -5.19 -1.78
C ASP A 107 -1.38 -5.50 -0.63
N ARG A 108 -1.22 -4.77 0.49
CA ARG A 108 -2.05 -4.92 1.68
C ARG A 108 -3.55 -4.82 1.38
N GLU A 109 -3.96 -3.89 0.52
CA GLU A 109 -5.40 -3.66 0.24
C GLU A 109 -5.98 -4.81 -0.58
N PHE A 110 -5.20 -5.38 -1.51
CA PHE A 110 -5.60 -6.59 -2.23
C PHE A 110 -5.75 -7.76 -1.25
N TRP A 111 -4.76 -8.01 -0.39
CA TRP A 111 -4.76 -9.16 0.50
C TRP A 111 -5.76 -9.08 1.65
N LYS A 112 -6.27 -7.91 2.01
CA LYS A 112 -7.40 -7.78 2.93
C LYS A 112 -8.68 -8.41 2.38
N GLN A 113 -8.83 -8.46 1.05
CA GLN A 113 -10.01 -9.03 0.39
C GLN A 113 -9.87 -10.55 0.20
N PHE A 114 -8.64 -11.09 0.20
CA PHE A 114 -8.32 -12.48 -0.09
C PHE A 114 -7.41 -13.10 1.00
N ASP A 115 -7.65 -12.77 2.26
CA ASP A 115 -6.78 -13.20 3.38
C ASP A 115 -6.69 -14.73 3.51
N ASP A 116 -7.80 -15.43 3.30
CA ASP A 116 -7.90 -16.89 3.29
C ASP A 116 -7.15 -17.56 2.14
N MET A 117 -6.89 -16.83 1.06
CA MET A 117 -6.15 -17.32 -0.11
C MET A 117 -4.63 -17.21 0.02
N LYS A 118 -4.11 -16.48 1.00
CA LYS A 118 -2.65 -16.28 1.20
C LYS A 118 -1.86 -17.59 1.26
N SER A 119 -2.43 -18.61 1.93
CA SER A 119 -1.78 -19.91 2.09
C SER A 119 -1.54 -20.66 0.77
N TYR A 120 -2.34 -20.39 -0.25
CA TYR A 120 -2.22 -21.01 -1.57
C TYR A 120 -1.07 -20.40 -2.39
N MET A 121 -0.67 -19.17 -2.08
CA MET A 121 0.42 -18.48 -2.78
C MET A 121 1.77 -19.20 -2.75
N LYS A 122 1.98 -20.11 -1.80
CA LYS A 122 3.17 -20.97 -1.79
C LYS A 122 3.39 -21.74 -3.10
N LEU A 123 2.30 -22.13 -3.78
CA LEU A 123 2.38 -22.85 -5.06
C LEU A 123 2.82 -21.89 -6.18
N SER A 124 2.21 -20.74 -6.28
CA SER A 124 2.58 -19.73 -7.27
C SER A 124 4.03 -19.24 -7.08
N TYR A 125 4.45 -19.04 -5.83
CA TYR A 125 5.85 -18.68 -5.54
C TYR A 125 6.83 -19.83 -5.88
N GLN A 126 6.44 -21.10 -5.71
CA GLN A 126 7.26 -22.24 -6.16
C GLN A 126 7.44 -22.23 -7.68
N ILE A 127 6.36 -21.98 -8.45
CA ILE A 127 6.41 -21.88 -9.92
C ILE A 127 7.34 -20.74 -10.35
N ILE A 128 7.21 -19.57 -9.73
CA ILE A 128 8.05 -18.39 -10.00
C ILE A 128 9.53 -18.68 -9.68
N LEU A 129 9.80 -19.38 -8.58
CA LEU A 129 11.16 -19.79 -8.21
C LEU A 129 11.77 -20.74 -9.23
N ASP A 130 11.01 -21.73 -9.69
CA ASP A 130 11.49 -22.70 -10.68
C ASP A 130 11.75 -22.02 -12.03
N GLU A 131 10.91 -21.06 -12.42
CA GLU A 131 11.15 -20.25 -13.63
C GLU A 131 12.36 -19.32 -13.48
N LEU A 132 12.57 -18.70 -12.31
CA LEU A 132 13.78 -17.93 -12.04
C LEU A 132 15.05 -18.79 -12.19
N ARG A 133 15.05 -19.98 -11.63
CA ARG A 133 16.20 -20.91 -11.70
C ARG A 133 16.51 -21.36 -13.12
N LYS A 134 15.49 -21.55 -13.96
CA LYS A 134 15.66 -21.88 -15.39
C LYS A 134 16.22 -20.71 -16.20
N ARG A 135 15.73 -19.50 -15.94
CA ARG A 135 16.07 -18.29 -16.72
C ARG A 135 17.37 -17.62 -16.29
N LEU A 136 17.77 -17.84 -15.04
CA LEU A 136 18.99 -17.26 -14.46
C LEU A 136 19.82 -18.34 -13.73
N PRO A 137 20.32 -19.37 -14.43
CA PRO A 137 21.06 -20.46 -13.80
C PRO A 137 22.37 -20.01 -13.13
N GLN A 138 22.92 -18.85 -13.51
CA GLN A 138 24.11 -18.27 -12.87
C GLN A 138 23.82 -17.69 -11.47
N PHE A 139 22.56 -17.49 -11.12
CA PHE A 139 22.15 -17.21 -9.76
C PHE A 139 21.76 -18.52 -9.08
N VAL A 140 22.73 -19.17 -8.46
CA VAL A 140 22.53 -20.46 -7.80
C VAL A 140 21.79 -20.24 -6.49
N VAL A 141 20.51 -20.59 -6.49
CA VAL A 141 19.64 -20.43 -5.30
C VAL A 141 20.14 -21.36 -4.20
N ALA A 142 20.34 -20.80 -3.01
CA ALA A 142 20.69 -21.53 -1.80
C ALA A 142 19.46 -21.80 -0.92
N ASN A 143 18.63 -20.77 -0.74
CA ASN A 143 17.46 -20.87 0.13
C ASN A 143 16.34 -19.96 -0.39
N ALA A 144 15.09 -20.41 -0.25
CA ALA A 144 13.92 -19.60 -0.55
C ALA A 144 12.78 -19.86 0.44
N VAL A 145 12.24 -18.78 1.00
CA VAL A 145 11.19 -18.83 2.03
C VAL A 145 10.07 -17.87 1.65
N VAL A 146 8.83 -18.34 1.75
CA VAL A 146 7.63 -17.51 1.59
C VAL A 146 7.14 -17.08 2.96
N HIS A 147 6.98 -15.78 3.17
CA HIS A 147 6.36 -15.19 4.34
C HIS A 147 4.86 -15.01 4.09
N LEU A 148 4.04 -15.64 4.93
CA LEU A 148 2.58 -15.54 4.95
C LEU A 148 2.07 -14.81 6.21
N ASP A 149 2.99 -14.43 7.10
CA ASP A 149 2.73 -13.80 8.40
C ASP A 149 2.69 -12.26 8.32
N GLU A 150 2.89 -11.70 7.16
CA GLU A 150 2.82 -10.26 6.92
C GLU A 150 1.54 -9.86 6.14
N ASP A 151 1.27 -8.57 6.08
CA ASP A 151 0.08 -8.03 5.39
C ASP A 151 -0.02 -8.51 3.94
N SER A 152 1.13 -8.69 3.27
CA SER A 152 1.22 -9.17 1.89
C SER A 152 2.18 -10.34 1.79
N PRO A 153 1.77 -11.51 1.29
CA PRO A 153 2.67 -12.62 1.01
C PRO A 153 3.83 -12.21 0.11
N HIS A 154 5.04 -12.64 0.43
CA HIS A 154 6.22 -12.41 -0.38
C HIS A 154 7.26 -13.50 -0.18
N MET A 155 8.12 -13.69 -1.18
CA MET A 155 9.16 -14.70 -1.16
C MET A 155 10.54 -14.05 -1.09
N HIS A 156 11.34 -14.48 -0.12
CA HIS A 156 12.76 -14.19 0.01
C HIS A 156 13.57 -15.29 -0.63
N ILE A 157 14.40 -14.96 -1.62
CA ILE A 157 15.27 -15.91 -2.34
C ILE A 157 16.71 -15.46 -2.11
N VAL A 158 17.51 -16.28 -1.44
CA VAL A 158 18.93 -16.04 -1.24
C VAL A 158 19.73 -17.02 -2.09
N GLY A 159 20.68 -16.51 -2.86
CA GLY A 159 21.53 -17.32 -3.72
C GLY A 159 22.90 -16.69 -3.94
N VAL A 160 23.76 -17.44 -4.58
CA VAL A 160 25.14 -17.05 -4.91
C VAL A 160 25.23 -16.74 -6.40
N PRO A 161 25.65 -15.51 -6.77
CA PRO A 161 25.84 -15.15 -8.17
C PRO A 161 27.18 -15.68 -8.69
N VAL A 162 27.15 -16.75 -9.46
CA VAL A 162 28.31 -17.47 -9.97
C VAL A 162 28.65 -17.00 -11.39
N ALA A 163 29.88 -16.61 -11.61
CA ALA A 163 30.35 -16.15 -12.91
C ALA A 163 31.68 -16.80 -13.30
N ASP A 164 31.77 -17.23 -14.52
CA ASP A 164 32.92 -17.92 -15.13
C ASP A 164 33.80 -17.01 -15.97
N GLY A 165 34.92 -17.56 -16.45
CA GLY A 165 35.80 -16.97 -17.45
C GLY A 165 36.73 -15.90 -16.89
N TYR A 166 37.10 -15.98 -15.62
CA TYR A 166 38.10 -15.06 -15.05
C TYR A 166 39.51 -15.50 -15.37
N LYS A 167 40.33 -14.55 -15.83
CA LYS A 167 41.76 -14.74 -16.11
C LYS A 167 42.64 -14.54 -14.89
N LYS A 168 42.15 -13.85 -13.85
CA LYS A 168 42.86 -13.57 -12.59
C LYS A 168 42.07 -14.12 -11.41
N GLY A 169 42.75 -14.71 -10.43
CA GLY A 169 42.10 -15.40 -9.32
C GLY A 169 41.57 -16.78 -9.74
N LEU A 170 40.47 -17.21 -9.14
CA LEU A 170 39.79 -18.42 -9.56
C LEU A 170 39.18 -18.25 -10.96
N SER A 171 39.10 -19.31 -11.75
CA SER A 171 38.44 -19.29 -13.06
C SER A 171 36.92 -19.00 -12.95
N LYS A 172 36.31 -19.44 -11.85
CA LYS A 172 34.94 -19.23 -11.46
C LYS A 172 34.89 -18.40 -10.15
N GLN A 173 34.12 -17.32 -10.10
CA GLN A 173 34.08 -16.42 -8.95
C GLN A 173 32.65 -15.93 -8.66
N VAL A 174 32.42 -15.52 -7.42
CA VAL A 174 31.20 -14.78 -7.05
C VAL A 174 31.22 -13.40 -7.69
N SER A 175 30.15 -13.05 -8.42
CA SER A 175 30.04 -11.74 -9.05
C SER A 175 28.60 -11.30 -9.31
N LYS A 176 28.03 -10.52 -8.41
CA LYS A 176 26.73 -9.87 -8.61
C LYS A 176 26.68 -9.06 -9.90
N ARG A 177 27.72 -8.28 -10.17
CA ARG A 177 27.79 -7.38 -11.34
C ARG A 177 27.71 -8.15 -12.68
N LYS A 178 28.33 -9.33 -12.76
CA LYS A 178 28.30 -10.13 -14.00
C LYS A 178 26.98 -10.87 -14.19
N VAL A 179 26.34 -11.30 -13.11
CA VAL A 179 25.09 -12.05 -13.14
C VAL A 179 23.89 -11.12 -13.27
N PHE A 180 23.81 -10.09 -12.43
CA PHE A 180 22.69 -9.14 -12.42
C PHE A 180 23.00 -7.91 -13.30
N THR A 181 23.06 -8.15 -14.61
CA THR A 181 23.20 -7.09 -15.64
C THR A 181 21.89 -6.28 -15.75
N LYS A 182 21.96 -5.14 -16.43
CA LYS A 182 20.74 -4.36 -16.72
C LYS A 182 19.70 -5.17 -17.50
N ASP A 183 20.15 -6.01 -18.44
CA ASP A 183 19.28 -6.90 -19.21
C ASP A 183 18.58 -7.92 -18.28
N VAL A 184 19.32 -8.60 -17.42
CA VAL A 184 18.75 -9.54 -16.44
C VAL A 184 17.74 -8.84 -15.54
N LEU A 185 18.06 -7.68 -14.99
CA LEU A 185 17.15 -6.94 -14.13
C LEU A 185 15.87 -6.50 -14.84
N SER A 186 15.97 -6.10 -16.11
CA SER A 186 14.80 -5.66 -16.90
C SER A 186 14.04 -6.85 -17.46
N ARG A 187 14.70 -7.68 -18.27
CA ARG A 187 14.08 -8.75 -19.03
C ARG A 187 13.65 -9.92 -18.13
N VAL A 188 14.57 -10.47 -17.33
CA VAL A 188 14.25 -11.66 -16.54
C VAL A 188 13.33 -11.31 -15.36
N LEU A 189 13.74 -10.33 -14.51
CA LEU A 189 13.01 -10.07 -13.27
C LEU A 189 11.73 -9.24 -13.47
N GLN A 190 11.76 -8.26 -14.40
CA GLN A 190 10.64 -7.33 -14.54
C GLN A 190 9.70 -7.67 -15.70
N ASP A 191 10.13 -8.41 -16.72
CA ASP A 191 9.25 -8.82 -17.82
C ASP A 191 8.86 -10.28 -17.69
N GLU A 192 9.81 -11.20 -17.81
CA GLU A 192 9.54 -12.65 -17.89
C GLU A 192 8.92 -13.22 -16.60
N LEU A 193 9.45 -12.88 -15.41
CA LEU A 193 8.86 -13.34 -14.15
C LEU A 193 7.54 -12.66 -13.84
N ARG A 194 7.34 -11.41 -14.27
CA ARG A 194 6.05 -10.73 -14.17
C ARG A 194 4.99 -11.44 -15.02
N GLU A 195 5.35 -11.91 -16.21
CA GLU A 195 4.44 -12.66 -17.08
C GLU A 195 4.03 -14.00 -16.44
N VAL A 196 4.98 -14.71 -15.83
CA VAL A 196 4.69 -15.92 -15.04
C VAL A 196 3.76 -15.60 -13.87
N ALA A 197 4.07 -14.56 -13.11
CA ALA A 197 3.23 -14.13 -11.99
C ALA A 197 1.83 -13.67 -12.44
N ASN A 198 1.71 -13.03 -13.62
CA ASN A 198 0.43 -12.63 -14.18
C ASN A 198 -0.46 -13.82 -14.49
N LYS A 199 0.12 -14.89 -15.03
CA LYS A 199 -0.61 -16.13 -15.27
C LYS A 199 -1.13 -16.75 -13.97
N GLU A 200 -0.28 -16.83 -12.94
CA GLU A 200 -0.70 -17.35 -11.63
C GLU A 200 -1.83 -16.51 -11.00
N VAL A 201 -1.75 -15.19 -11.14
CA VAL A 201 -2.78 -14.26 -10.65
C VAL A 201 -4.09 -14.45 -11.40
N ASP A 202 -4.05 -14.60 -12.73
CA ASP A 202 -5.21 -14.87 -13.56
C ASP A 202 -5.86 -16.21 -13.19
N ASP A 203 -5.06 -17.25 -13.05
CA ASP A 203 -5.53 -18.61 -12.71
C ASP A 203 -6.21 -18.68 -11.32
N TRP A 204 -5.73 -17.90 -10.32
CA TRP A 204 -6.28 -17.93 -8.95
C TRP A 204 -7.39 -16.90 -8.70
N PHE A 205 -7.29 -15.71 -9.29
CA PHE A 205 -8.14 -14.57 -8.95
C PHE A 205 -8.95 -14.02 -10.13
N GLY A 206 -8.68 -14.47 -11.38
CA GLY A 206 -9.27 -13.89 -12.59
C GLY A 206 -8.87 -12.42 -12.81
N GLU A 207 -7.74 -12.00 -12.27
CA GLU A 207 -7.26 -10.62 -12.27
C GLU A 207 -5.93 -10.51 -13.05
N GLN A 208 -5.52 -9.29 -13.36
CA GLN A 208 -4.27 -9.03 -14.09
C GLN A 208 -3.30 -8.20 -13.25
N ILE A 209 -2.01 -8.44 -13.44
CA ILE A 209 -0.98 -7.60 -12.84
C ILE A 209 -0.95 -6.23 -13.52
N LYS A 210 -0.87 -5.14 -12.73
CA LYS A 210 -0.73 -3.76 -13.21
C LYS A 210 0.40 -3.64 -14.22
N GLU A 211 0.18 -2.81 -15.26
CA GLU A 211 1.27 -2.46 -16.17
C GLU A 211 2.44 -1.82 -15.42
N LYS A 212 3.63 -1.96 -15.99
CA LYS A 212 4.82 -1.30 -15.44
C LYS A 212 4.63 0.21 -15.40
N SER A 213 4.86 0.82 -14.25
CA SER A 213 4.97 2.28 -14.19
C SER A 213 6.19 2.74 -15.02
N LYS A 214 5.97 3.76 -15.85
CA LYS A 214 7.07 4.39 -16.61
C LYS A 214 7.96 5.17 -15.64
N GLY A 215 9.25 4.90 -15.66
CA GLY A 215 10.23 5.61 -14.85
C GLY A 215 11.15 4.71 -14.04
N ARG A 216 12.10 5.32 -13.32
CA ARG A 216 12.99 4.61 -12.40
C ARG A 216 12.33 4.58 -11.03
N ASN A 217 11.83 3.42 -10.63
CA ASN A 217 11.41 3.22 -9.24
C ASN A 217 12.66 3.29 -8.34
N HIS A 218 12.63 4.19 -7.38
CA HIS A 218 13.60 4.18 -6.29
C HIS A 218 13.11 3.21 -5.23
N ASP A 219 14.00 2.33 -4.77
CA ASP A 219 13.73 1.53 -3.57
C ASP A 219 13.54 2.48 -2.39
N LEU A 220 12.32 2.61 -1.94
CA LEU A 220 12.00 3.37 -0.73
C LEU A 220 12.47 2.57 0.49
N SER A 221 13.07 3.22 1.47
CA SER A 221 13.23 2.62 2.79
C SER A 221 11.85 2.37 3.41
N VAL A 222 11.75 1.48 4.40
CA VAL A 222 10.48 1.21 5.11
C VAL A 222 9.86 2.50 5.64
N ALA A 223 10.68 3.42 6.15
CA ALA A 223 10.21 4.72 6.63
C ALA A 223 9.64 5.59 5.49
N GLU A 224 10.35 5.68 4.35
CA GLU A 224 9.88 6.42 3.17
C GLU A 224 8.58 5.82 2.61
N TYR A 225 8.49 4.49 2.56
CA TYR A 225 7.26 3.80 2.13
C TYR A 225 6.08 4.12 3.05
N LYS A 226 6.27 4.04 4.38
CA LYS A 226 5.23 4.39 5.35
C LYS A 226 4.77 5.84 5.18
N VAL A 227 5.71 6.79 5.07
CA VAL A 227 5.38 8.22 4.83
C VAL A 227 4.62 8.39 3.52
N ALA A 228 5.02 7.72 2.43
CA ALA A 228 4.32 7.81 1.16
C ALA A 228 2.89 7.25 1.22
N GLN A 229 2.67 6.13 1.91
CA GLN A 229 1.34 5.55 2.12
C GLN A 229 0.45 6.46 2.97
N GLU A 230 0.95 6.98 4.08
CA GLU A 230 0.22 7.90 4.93
C GLU A 230 -0.11 9.21 4.21
N THR A 231 0.81 9.73 3.39
CA THR A 231 0.56 10.92 2.56
C THR A 231 -0.57 10.67 1.56
N LYS A 232 -0.58 9.50 0.91
CA LYS A 232 -1.66 9.10 -0.03
C LYS A 232 -3.00 9.01 0.69
N TYR A 233 -3.02 8.40 1.86
CA TYR A 233 -4.23 8.26 2.67
C TYR A 233 -4.78 9.62 3.13
N LEU A 234 -3.92 10.50 3.63
CA LEU A 234 -4.30 11.85 4.03
C LEU A 234 -4.85 12.68 2.85
N THR A 235 -4.26 12.53 1.66
CA THR A 235 -4.76 13.20 0.45
C THR A 235 -6.17 12.72 0.07
N GLN A 236 -6.46 11.44 0.23
CA GLN A 236 -7.82 10.91 0.01
C GLN A 236 -8.79 11.44 1.06
N LEU A 237 -8.39 11.48 2.31
CA LEU A 237 -9.18 12.00 3.41
C LEU A 237 -9.51 13.50 3.21
N GLN A 238 -8.53 14.29 2.76
CA GLN A 238 -8.73 15.70 2.43
C GLN A 238 -9.81 15.89 1.35
N LYS A 239 -9.78 15.08 0.28
CA LYS A 239 -10.83 15.13 -0.74
C LYS A 239 -12.20 14.81 -0.18
N GLN A 240 -12.32 13.80 0.68
CA GLN A 240 -13.58 13.46 1.33
C GLN A 240 -14.11 14.58 2.22
N VAL A 241 -13.22 15.25 2.96
CA VAL A 241 -13.58 16.42 3.78
C VAL A 241 -14.11 17.56 2.91
N GLU A 242 -13.43 17.89 1.80
CA GLU A 242 -13.87 18.94 0.86
C GLU A 242 -15.22 18.63 0.21
N GLU A 243 -15.45 17.37 -0.17
CA GLU A 243 -16.72 16.91 -0.73
C GLU A 243 -17.85 16.99 0.30
N SER A 244 -17.59 16.57 1.54
CA SER A 244 -18.56 16.65 2.65
C SER A 244 -18.87 18.10 3.01
N ASP A 245 -17.88 18.98 3.03
CA ASP A 245 -18.10 20.42 3.27
C ASP A 245 -18.99 21.06 2.19
N ARG A 246 -18.74 20.74 0.91
CA ARG A 246 -19.61 21.21 -0.18
C ARG A 246 -21.04 20.69 -0.02
N ALA A 247 -21.22 19.42 0.36
CA ALA A 247 -22.53 18.85 0.59
C ALA A 247 -23.25 19.53 1.76
N VAL A 248 -22.58 19.80 2.88
CA VAL A 248 -23.14 20.52 4.04
C VAL A 248 -23.57 21.94 3.65
N LYS A 249 -22.73 22.69 2.91
CA LYS A 249 -23.06 24.03 2.44
C LYS A 249 -24.25 24.04 1.48
N ALA A 250 -24.31 23.07 0.54
CA ALA A 250 -25.44 22.92 -0.37
C ALA A 250 -26.74 22.62 0.39
N ASN A 251 -26.69 21.71 1.38
CA ASN A 251 -27.85 21.34 2.19
C ASN A 251 -28.36 22.54 3.04
N LYS A 252 -27.46 23.31 3.65
CA LYS A 252 -27.82 24.53 4.38
C LYS A 252 -28.53 25.57 3.47
N ALA A 253 -28.08 25.72 2.22
CA ALA A 253 -28.73 26.63 1.26
C ALA A 253 -30.14 26.16 0.89
N VAL A 254 -30.31 24.84 0.68
CA VAL A 254 -31.60 24.21 0.41
C VAL A 254 -32.53 24.34 1.62
N GLU A 255 -32.07 24.10 2.83
CA GLU A 255 -32.82 24.24 4.06
C GLU A 255 -33.38 25.69 4.20
N LYS A 256 -32.53 26.69 3.95
CA LYS A 256 -32.95 28.11 3.98
C LYS A 256 -34.05 28.40 2.95
N GLU A 257 -33.88 27.93 1.71
CA GLU A 257 -34.88 28.11 0.64
C GLU A 257 -36.25 27.53 1.03
N TYR A 258 -36.25 26.31 1.60
CA TYR A 258 -37.49 25.67 2.03
C TYR A 258 -38.11 26.35 3.25
N THR A 259 -37.31 26.85 4.18
CA THR A 259 -37.79 27.65 5.35
C THR A 259 -38.52 28.90 4.87
N ASP A 260 -37.90 29.66 3.94
CA ASP A 260 -38.52 30.84 3.35
C ASP A 260 -39.85 30.53 2.62
N LYS A 261 -39.89 29.41 1.87
CA LYS A 261 -41.13 28.94 1.22
C LYS A 261 -42.19 28.56 2.22
N LYS A 262 -41.84 27.86 3.29
CA LYS A 262 -42.73 27.45 4.36
C LYS A 262 -43.39 28.67 5.04
N GLU A 263 -42.59 29.66 5.48
CA GLU A 263 -43.07 30.89 6.12
C GLU A 263 -44.07 31.64 5.22
N LYS A 264 -43.77 31.71 3.91
CA LYS A 264 -44.69 32.34 2.95
C LYS A 264 -46.02 31.59 2.84
N LEU A 265 -46.00 30.25 2.75
CA LEU A 265 -47.17 29.41 2.69
C LEU A 265 -48.03 29.51 3.97
N GLU A 266 -47.39 29.52 5.13
CA GLU A 266 -48.07 29.68 6.42
C GLU A 266 -48.77 31.07 6.53
N THR A 267 -48.10 32.11 6.02
CA THR A 267 -48.70 33.45 5.94
C THR A 267 -49.93 33.47 5.02
N ASP A 268 -49.84 32.89 3.83
CA ASP A 268 -50.94 32.79 2.87
C ASP A 268 -52.13 31.99 3.44
N ILE A 269 -51.83 30.86 4.12
CA ILE A 269 -52.85 30.02 4.78
C ILE A 269 -53.59 30.84 5.88
N SER A 270 -52.85 31.55 6.72
CA SER A 270 -53.40 32.38 7.78
C SER A 270 -54.34 33.47 7.22
N TYR A 271 -53.90 34.10 6.11
CA TYR A 271 -54.75 35.10 5.40
C TYR A 271 -56.05 34.44 4.86
N LEU A 272 -55.95 33.32 4.16
CA LEU A 272 -57.14 32.61 3.60
C LEU A 272 -58.04 32.08 4.71
N GLU A 273 -57.55 31.63 5.84
CA GLU A 273 -58.34 31.22 7.00
C GLU A 273 -59.13 32.42 7.61
N SER A 274 -58.50 33.61 7.67
CA SER A 274 -59.15 34.82 8.13
C SER A 274 -60.27 35.26 7.19
N MET A 275 -60.02 35.22 5.87
CA MET A 275 -61.03 35.50 4.84
C MET A 275 -62.19 34.49 4.92
N ARG A 276 -61.92 33.20 5.10
CA ARG A 276 -62.98 32.17 5.28
C ARG A 276 -63.83 32.38 6.52
N ARG A 277 -63.27 32.89 7.63
CA ARG A 277 -64.02 33.29 8.84
C ARG A 277 -64.95 34.46 8.55
N ILE A 278 -64.44 35.48 7.86
CA ILE A 278 -65.24 36.68 7.49
C ILE A 278 -66.38 36.30 6.55
N THR A 279 -66.08 35.51 5.50
CA THR A 279 -67.14 35.06 4.54
C THR A 279 -68.21 34.17 5.18
N LYS A 280 -67.84 33.40 6.21
CA LYS A 280 -68.80 32.57 6.96
C LYS A 280 -69.67 33.40 7.92
N SER A 281 -69.18 34.56 8.37
CA SER A 281 -69.96 35.44 9.25
C SER A 281 -70.91 36.38 8.51
N LEU A 282 -70.67 36.61 7.20
CA LEU A 282 -71.53 37.40 6.32
C LEU A 282 -72.54 36.48 5.66
N SER A 283 -73.79 36.39 6.19
CA SER A 283 -74.83 35.44 5.80
C SER A 283 -75.40 35.60 4.37
N GLU A 284 -74.79 36.44 3.52
CA GLU A 284 -75.27 36.71 2.16
C GLU A 284 -74.21 36.58 1.04
N MET A 285 -73.03 36.02 1.33
CA MET A 285 -72.00 35.86 0.28
C MET A 285 -72.20 34.59 -0.58
N ASP A 286 -72.07 34.81 -1.88
CA ASP A 286 -72.26 33.77 -2.94
C ASP A 286 -71.43 32.53 -2.61
N SER A 287 -72.12 31.39 -2.67
CA SER A 287 -71.55 30.05 -2.42
C SER A 287 -70.33 29.72 -3.30
N ARG A 288 -70.09 30.46 -4.36
CA ARG A 288 -68.94 30.31 -5.27
C ARG A 288 -67.63 30.85 -4.64
N GLU A 289 -67.64 32.06 -4.05
CA GLU A 289 -66.44 32.66 -3.42
C GLU A 289 -65.97 31.80 -2.22
N SER A 290 -66.93 31.36 -1.38
CA SER A 290 -66.60 30.46 -0.26
C SER A 290 -66.01 29.12 -0.70
N LYS A 291 -66.48 28.55 -1.81
CA LYS A 291 -65.91 27.33 -2.40
C LYS A 291 -64.53 27.59 -2.97
N GLN A 292 -64.30 28.71 -3.66
CA GLN A 292 -63.01 29.07 -4.24
C GLN A 292 -61.93 29.27 -3.17
N ILE A 293 -62.25 29.97 -2.10
CA ILE A 293 -61.35 30.15 -0.95
C ILE A 293 -61.01 28.79 -0.29
N SER A 294 -62.01 27.91 -0.16
CA SER A 294 -61.81 26.56 0.39
C SER A 294 -60.84 25.72 -0.49
N MET A 295 -61.03 25.74 -1.79
CA MET A 295 -60.16 25.01 -2.74
C MET A 295 -58.73 25.57 -2.71
N GLU A 296 -58.56 26.87 -2.69
CA GLU A 296 -57.23 27.52 -2.61
C GLU A 296 -56.55 27.20 -1.29
N LEU A 297 -57.28 27.18 -0.16
CA LEU A 297 -56.77 26.75 1.14
C LEU A 297 -56.28 25.32 1.15
N ASP A 298 -57.08 24.38 0.56
CA ASP A 298 -56.71 22.99 0.48
C ASP A 298 -55.47 22.77 -0.42
N GLU A 299 -55.38 23.51 -1.54
CA GLU A 299 -54.19 23.50 -2.40
C GLU A 299 -52.92 23.98 -1.66
N LYS A 300 -53.04 25.12 -0.91
CA LYS A 300 -51.93 25.65 -0.15
C LYS A 300 -51.49 24.73 0.98
N ARG A 301 -52.43 24.06 1.65
CA ARG A 301 -52.13 23.04 2.69
C ARG A 301 -51.43 21.84 2.11
N ALA A 302 -51.86 21.33 0.94
CA ALA A 302 -51.14 20.23 0.27
C ALA A 302 -49.72 20.62 -0.13
N LYS A 303 -49.50 21.84 -0.62
CA LYS A 303 -48.16 22.38 -0.90
C LYS A 303 -47.32 22.47 0.36
N LEU A 304 -47.88 22.96 1.49
CA LEU A 304 -47.16 23.00 2.76
C LEU A 304 -46.77 21.64 3.26
N GLN A 305 -47.61 20.62 3.10
CA GLN A 305 -47.28 19.23 3.44
C GLN A 305 -46.10 18.73 2.62
N SER A 306 -46.13 18.93 1.29
CA SER A 306 -45.00 18.56 0.41
C SER A 306 -43.70 19.22 0.79
N VAL A 307 -43.72 20.54 1.09
CA VAL A 307 -42.54 21.28 1.55
C VAL A 307 -42.01 20.75 2.89
N ASN A 308 -42.90 20.38 3.83
CA ASN A 308 -42.46 19.79 5.09
C ASN A 308 -41.77 18.42 4.90
N GLU A 309 -42.25 17.59 3.98
CA GLU A 309 -41.62 16.30 3.64
C GLU A 309 -40.26 16.50 2.99
N GLU A 310 -40.12 17.49 2.09
CA GLU A 310 -38.85 17.86 1.46
C GLU A 310 -37.84 18.41 2.48
N VAL A 311 -38.28 19.25 3.42
CA VAL A 311 -37.47 19.77 4.52
C VAL A 311 -36.97 18.62 5.41
N ALA A 312 -37.83 17.68 5.78
CA ALA A 312 -37.44 16.53 6.61
C ALA A 312 -36.37 15.69 5.91
N SER A 313 -36.52 15.43 4.60
CA SER A 313 -35.51 14.70 3.81
C SER A 313 -34.18 15.47 3.71
N ALA A 314 -34.22 16.80 3.59
CA ALA A 314 -33.01 17.63 3.53
C ALA A 314 -32.27 17.64 4.87
N ILE A 315 -32.99 17.70 6.00
CA ILE A 315 -32.43 17.62 7.36
C ILE A 315 -31.74 16.26 7.58
N GLU A 316 -32.40 15.14 7.23
CA GLU A 316 -31.83 13.81 7.35
C GLU A 316 -30.48 13.67 6.60
N LYS A 317 -30.45 14.16 5.35
CA LYS A 317 -29.20 14.17 4.55
C LYS A 317 -28.12 15.06 5.16
N ALA A 318 -28.50 16.19 5.75
CA ALA A 318 -27.55 17.08 6.43
C ALA A 318 -26.99 16.43 7.71
N GLU A 319 -27.80 15.74 8.48
CA GLU A 319 -27.37 14.98 9.67
C GLU A 319 -26.41 13.85 9.32
N ASP A 320 -26.64 13.12 8.25
CA ASP A 320 -25.74 12.05 7.81
C ASP A 320 -24.39 12.59 7.33
N ALA A 321 -24.38 13.73 6.63
CA ALA A 321 -23.14 14.42 6.27
C ALA A 321 -22.38 14.93 7.51
N ALA A 322 -23.08 15.44 8.51
CA ALA A 322 -22.50 15.90 9.77
C ALA A 322 -21.89 14.71 10.56
N LYS A 323 -22.57 13.58 10.64
CA LYS A 323 -22.05 12.35 11.28
C LYS A 323 -20.77 11.87 10.60
N LEU A 324 -20.71 11.89 9.26
CA LEU A 324 -19.51 11.55 8.51
C LEU A 324 -18.35 12.51 8.84
N LEU A 325 -18.63 13.81 8.87
CA LEU A 325 -17.65 14.82 9.22
C LEU A 325 -17.08 14.63 10.64
N ASP A 326 -17.93 14.32 11.63
CA ASP A 326 -17.50 14.03 13.00
C ASP A 326 -16.63 12.77 13.10
N ARG A 327 -16.94 11.73 12.34
CA ARG A 327 -16.09 10.53 12.24
C ARG A 327 -14.70 10.88 11.69
N ILE A 328 -14.63 11.70 10.65
CA ILE A 328 -13.38 12.19 10.07
C ILE A 328 -12.60 13.06 11.08
N LYS A 329 -13.26 13.99 11.78
CA LYS A 329 -12.64 14.81 12.82
C LYS A 329 -12.03 13.96 13.94
N ASN A 330 -12.77 12.98 14.43
CA ASN A 330 -12.30 12.07 15.48
C ASN A 330 -11.10 11.25 15.02
N PHE A 331 -11.11 10.78 13.76
CA PHE A 331 -9.98 10.08 13.16
C PHE A 331 -8.74 10.99 13.06
N VAL A 332 -8.86 12.19 12.52
CA VAL A 332 -7.75 13.16 12.41
C VAL A 332 -7.22 13.57 13.79
N SER A 333 -8.09 13.69 14.79
CA SER A 333 -7.68 13.96 16.17
C SER A 333 -6.89 12.80 16.78
N SER A 334 -7.32 11.56 16.53
CA SER A 334 -6.57 10.36 16.92
C SER A 334 -5.21 10.28 16.23
N PHE A 335 -5.17 10.64 14.95
CA PHE A 335 -3.93 10.67 14.17
C PHE A 335 -2.93 11.71 14.69
N ARG A 336 -3.40 12.87 15.18
CA ARG A 336 -2.54 13.89 15.83
C ARG A 336 -1.83 13.37 17.09
N LEU A 337 -2.37 12.37 17.77
CA LEU A 337 -1.70 11.70 18.90
C LEU A 337 -0.48 10.86 18.45
N PHE A 338 -0.48 10.38 17.22
CA PHE A 338 0.64 9.66 16.61
C PHE A 338 1.56 10.57 15.76
N ALA A 339 1.17 11.84 15.55
CA ALA A 339 1.95 12.82 14.77
C ALA A 339 3.41 12.97 15.23
N PRO A 340 3.75 12.96 16.55
CA PRO A 340 5.14 13.02 16.99
C PRO A 340 5.99 11.88 16.44
N THR A 341 5.45 10.66 16.41
CA THR A 341 6.16 9.47 15.88
C THR A 341 6.38 9.59 14.37
N ILE A 342 5.39 10.11 13.65
CA ILE A 342 5.47 10.32 12.20
C ILE A 342 6.39 11.51 11.88
N GLU A 343 6.36 12.54 12.69
CA GLU A 343 7.26 13.68 12.59
C GLU A 343 8.71 13.30 12.88
N GLU A 344 8.96 12.41 13.83
CA GLU A 344 10.27 11.81 14.11
C GLU A 344 10.77 10.98 12.92
N TYR A 345 9.91 10.16 12.29
CA TYR A 345 10.23 9.45 11.05
C TYR A 345 10.46 10.41 9.87
N ALA A 346 9.65 11.45 9.72
CA ALA A 346 9.83 12.46 8.68
C ALA A 346 11.16 13.23 8.85
N ASN A 347 11.56 13.52 10.09
CA ASN A 347 12.83 14.15 10.41
C ASN A 347 14.01 13.22 10.13
N GLN A 348 13.91 11.91 10.37
CA GLN A 348 14.90 10.92 9.98
C GLN A 348 15.04 10.83 8.45
N VAL A 349 13.94 10.88 7.72
CA VAL A 349 13.94 10.90 6.24
C VAL A 349 14.58 12.18 5.69
N GLU A 350 14.36 13.35 6.33
CA GLU A 350 15.01 14.61 5.97
C GLU A 350 16.53 14.60 6.26
N ALA A 351 16.94 14.02 7.40
CA ALA A 351 18.35 13.87 7.75
C ALA A 351 19.12 13.00 6.73
N ASP A 352 18.43 12.05 6.09
CA ASP A 352 18.96 11.16 5.05
C ASP A 352 18.92 11.76 3.62
N LYS A 353 18.67 13.07 3.44
CA LYS A 353 18.64 13.82 2.16
C LYS A 353 17.40 13.66 1.28
N LYS A 354 16.18 13.55 1.82
CA LYS A 354 14.97 13.40 0.98
C LYS A 354 13.83 14.33 1.41
N ILE A 355 14.01 15.57 1.03
CA ILE A 355 13.24 16.75 1.46
C ILE A 355 11.78 16.79 0.96
N GLU A 356 11.46 16.19 -0.21
CA GLU A 356 10.16 16.40 -0.86
C GLU A 356 8.98 15.69 -0.17
N ALA A 357 9.18 14.48 0.34
CA ALA A 357 8.12 13.71 0.98
C ALA A 357 7.72 14.28 2.36
N GLY A 358 8.70 14.73 3.15
CA GLY A 358 8.46 15.36 4.46
C GLY A 358 7.71 16.69 4.35
N ASN A 359 8.06 17.52 3.36
CA ASN A 359 7.42 18.81 3.14
C ASN A 359 5.97 18.66 2.64
N SER A 360 5.69 17.68 1.77
CA SER A 360 4.35 17.39 1.30
C SER A 360 3.44 16.91 2.45
N PHE A 361 3.96 16.04 3.32
CA PHE A 361 3.23 15.53 4.48
C PHE A 361 2.87 16.64 5.48
N ARG A 362 3.84 17.50 5.84
CA ARG A 362 3.57 18.67 6.71
C ARG A 362 2.60 19.65 6.10
N GLY A 363 2.67 19.89 4.79
CA GLY A 363 1.74 20.72 4.06
C GLY A 363 0.30 20.22 4.19
N ILE A 364 0.08 18.93 3.97
CA ILE A 364 -1.24 18.28 4.08
C ILE A 364 -1.77 18.34 5.52
N LEU A 365 -0.95 18.05 6.53
CA LEU A 365 -1.36 18.14 7.95
C LEU A 365 -1.76 19.56 8.33
N ASN A 366 -1.05 20.57 7.86
CA ASN A 366 -1.37 21.97 8.12
C ASN A 366 -2.69 22.40 7.45
N GLU A 367 -2.94 21.96 6.20
CA GLU A 367 -4.19 22.23 5.50
C GLU A 367 -5.39 21.52 6.16
N LEU A 368 -5.24 20.27 6.55
CA LEU A 368 -6.26 19.56 7.35
C LEU A 368 -6.53 20.25 8.68
N GLY A 369 -5.50 20.77 9.34
CA GLY A 369 -5.62 21.56 10.56
C GLY A 369 -6.48 22.82 10.36
N LYS A 370 -6.21 23.59 9.29
CA LYS A 370 -6.98 24.80 8.94
C LYS A 370 -8.43 24.47 8.60
N LEU A 371 -8.67 23.42 7.81
CA LEU A 371 -10.02 22.97 7.49
C LEU A 371 -10.82 22.61 8.75
N LEU A 372 -10.20 21.89 9.70
CA LEU A 372 -10.86 21.50 10.95
C LEU A 372 -11.11 22.69 11.89
N GLU A 373 -10.30 23.75 11.84
CA GLU A 373 -10.54 24.98 12.60
C GLU A 373 -11.69 25.80 12.00
N ALA A 374 -11.80 25.84 10.67
CA ALA A 374 -12.91 26.50 9.98
C ALA A 374 -14.29 25.86 10.24
N PHE A 375 -14.35 24.61 10.72
CA PHE A 375 -15.58 23.93 11.13
C PHE A 375 -15.97 24.16 12.60
N LYS A 376 -15.19 24.93 13.36
CA LYS A 376 -15.53 25.30 14.75
C LYS A 376 -16.33 26.60 14.86
N GLU A 377 -16.33 27.40 13.79
CA GLU A 377 -17.15 28.59 13.59
C GLU A 377 -18.47 28.25 12.85
#